data_e86066f2a3ae376b68e5f71e558b5378
#
_entry.id   e86066f2a3ae376b68e5f71e558b5378
#
_cell.length_a   1.000
_cell.length_b   1.000
_cell.length_c   1.000
_cell.angle_alpha   90.00
_cell.angle_beta   90.00
_cell.angle_gamma   90.00
#
_symmetry.space_group_name_H-M   'P 1'
#
loop_
_entity.id
_entity.type
_entity.pdbx_description
1 polymer ?
#
loop_
_entity_poly.entity_id
_entity_poly.type
_entity_poly.pdbx_seq_one_letter_code
_entity_poly.pdbx_strand_id
1 'polypeptide(L)'
;NSDIKEQKECAYWYQVYFNNNTNNYMCGELISITKSGEITNNTLYYTNTKYGTRINEDYATVRSTPGGTAVDRIYLGTEVNIIQKSGNWTKISYYNGRTGFVYSKLISNYNDITLNDEEYTKVLKEKGFPDSYIPFLTYLHKKYPNFIFKADLVNKSFTTVVNGEANKNALQTNESAYRASNTIRENPNWYTVSSPVNAFFLDPRNYLTEKNIFVFEKLNYDKDYKNYNVILKNMFGSSYLANDEYINYYLKAGTYGASPIHLAARTIQEGGSNSNYAAITGTATSTGGLKYRSNNLDGFYNFYNIGAYQDSYTNSAVTRGIAVAAGLVDSYEGTPWDTREKAIVYGGKFIATAYINNNQNTLYYQKFNTSDKAHFPSYTHQYMTNIIAPASEALSSYNTYIDKLKLTNEEFTFIIPVYKDMPKEFTTHPIIGDNDNNLTSISINNEKLQNFDSDVVEYEVYINSNLDKVTVTAAAKSSKATISGIGEVTLAKEEKEKIIEIIVTSETGNKKTYKVKLIRK
;
A
#
# COMPACT_ATOMS: atom_id res chain seq x y z
N ASN A 1 21.40 -1.24 -35.96
CA ASN A 1 20.38 -1.48 -36.99
C ASN A 1 19.07 -1.69 -36.27
N SER A 2 18.20 -0.72 -36.31
CA SER A 2 16.88 -0.74 -35.69
C SER A 2 15.81 -0.82 -36.77
N ASP A 3 14.97 -1.84 -36.72
CA ASP A 3 13.74 -1.82 -37.48
C ASP A 3 12.72 -0.96 -36.72
N ILE A 4 12.17 0.04 -37.40
CA ILE A 4 11.14 0.91 -36.83
C ILE A 4 9.78 0.33 -37.21
N LYS A 5 8.93 0.05 -36.21
CA LYS A 5 7.54 -0.37 -36.42
C LYS A 5 6.59 0.69 -35.88
N GLU A 6 5.71 1.15 -36.73
CA GLU A 6 4.68 2.13 -36.38
C GLU A 6 3.48 1.46 -35.70
N GLN A 7 3.00 2.02 -34.59
CA GLN A 7 1.79 1.56 -33.88
C GLN A 7 0.94 2.75 -33.41
N LYS A 8 -0.36 2.52 -33.19
CA LYS A 8 -1.37 3.54 -32.85
C LYS A 8 -1.11 4.30 -31.52
N GLU A 9 -0.37 3.70 -30.60
CA GLU A 9 -0.13 4.26 -29.25
C GLU A 9 1.27 4.82 -29.07
N CYS A 10 2.14 4.60 -30.03
CA CYS A 10 3.50 5.12 -30.08
C CYS A 10 3.84 5.32 -31.55
N ALA A 11 4.29 6.53 -31.91
CA ALA A 11 4.58 6.89 -33.29
C ALA A 11 5.64 5.96 -33.93
N TYR A 12 6.63 5.57 -33.15
CA TYR A 12 7.73 4.74 -33.64
C TYR A 12 8.22 3.76 -32.57
N TRP A 13 8.50 2.52 -32.97
CA TRP A 13 9.06 1.49 -32.11
C TRP A 13 10.45 1.10 -32.61
N TYR A 14 11.45 1.16 -31.72
CA TYR A 14 12.80 0.68 -32.00
C TYR A 14 12.98 -0.73 -31.47
N GLN A 15 13.53 -1.61 -32.32
CA GLN A 15 14.02 -2.89 -31.85
C GLN A 15 15.33 -2.66 -31.09
N VAL A 16 15.38 -3.06 -29.85
CA VAL A 16 16.54 -2.86 -28.98
C VAL A 16 17.15 -4.18 -28.56
N TYR A 17 18.47 -4.21 -28.50
CA TYR A 17 19.21 -5.35 -27.99
C TYR A 17 19.37 -5.18 -26.47
N PHE A 18 18.72 -6.07 -25.71
CA PHE A 18 18.75 -6.01 -24.26
C PHE A 18 18.82 -7.43 -23.68
N ASN A 19 19.72 -7.67 -22.73
CA ASN A 19 19.95 -8.98 -22.10
C ASN A 19 20.14 -10.14 -23.11
N ASN A 20 20.95 -9.91 -24.14
CA ASN A 20 21.20 -10.86 -25.23
C ASN A 20 19.96 -11.30 -26.02
N ASN A 21 18.91 -10.50 -26.02
CA ASN A 21 17.69 -10.75 -26.77
C ASN A 21 17.43 -9.60 -27.75
N THR A 22 17.17 -9.93 -29.03
CA THR A 22 16.90 -8.99 -30.12
C THR A 22 15.41 -8.76 -30.38
N ASN A 23 14.52 -9.45 -29.66
CA ASN A 23 13.07 -9.37 -29.87
C ASN A 23 12.38 -8.31 -28.97
N ASN A 24 13.16 -7.43 -28.37
CA ASN A 24 12.62 -6.35 -27.54
C ASN A 24 12.36 -5.12 -28.41
N TYR A 25 11.22 -4.48 -28.20
CA TYR A 25 10.85 -3.23 -28.86
C TYR A 25 10.63 -2.14 -27.82
N MET A 26 11.09 -0.93 -28.11
CA MET A 26 10.94 0.24 -27.24
C MET A 26 10.37 1.41 -28.02
N CYS A 27 9.41 2.12 -27.41
CA CYS A 27 8.82 3.31 -28.01
C CYS A 27 9.86 4.41 -28.22
N GLY A 28 9.91 5.02 -29.41
CA GLY A 28 10.88 6.04 -29.75
C GLY A 28 10.80 7.29 -28.88
N GLU A 29 9.64 7.57 -28.30
CA GLU A 29 9.45 8.70 -27.38
C GLU A 29 10.13 8.49 -26.02
N LEU A 30 10.48 7.23 -25.70
CA LEU A 30 11.16 6.85 -24.46
C LEU A 30 12.68 6.72 -24.62
N ILE A 31 13.21 7.00 -25.83
CA ILE A 31 14.62 6.77 -26.16
C ILE A 31 15.23 8.07 -26.67
N SER A 32 16.38 8.48 -26.10
CA SER A 32 17.25 9.47 -26.69
C SER A 32 18.42 8.77 -27.40
N ILE A 33 18.51 8.94 -28.72
CA ILE A 33 19.58 8.35 -29.54
C ILE A 33 20.65 9.43 -29.79
N THR A 34 21.88 9.17 -29.37
CA THR A 34 23.02 10.04 -29.64
C THR A 34 23.56 9.84 -31.06
N LYS A 35 24.37 10.78 -31.58
CA LYS A 35 24.96 10.68 -32.90
C LYS A 35 25.85 9.44 -33.12
N SER A 36 26.29 8.77 -32.07
CA SER A 36 27.08 7.54 -32.12
C SER A 36 26.22 6.28 -32.13
N GLY A 37 24.89 6.39 -32.08
CA GLY A 37 23.99 5.24 -31.95
C GLY A 37 23.92 4.68 -30.55
N GLU A 38 24.49 5.32 -29.55
CA GLU A 38 24.35 4.95 -28.14
C GLU A 38 23.03 5.47 -27.59
N ILE A 39 22.33 4.62 -26.83
CA ILE A 39 21.11 4.99 -26.13
C ILE A 39 21.52 5.65 -24.81
N THR A 40 21.24 6.93 -24.67
CA THR A 40 21.45 7.61 -23.39
C THR A 40 20.33 7.27 -22.41
N ASN A 41 20.73 6.77 -21.27
CA ASN A 41 19.99 5.89 -20.38
C ASN A 41 19.07 6.61 -19.37
N ASN A 42 18.72 7.87 -19.55
CA ASN A 42 17.96 8.59 -18.54
C ASN A 42 16.49 8.16 -18.44
N THR A 43 15.95 7.56 -19.51
CA THR A 43 14.57 7.05 -19.56
C THR A 43 14.47 5.57 -19.17
N LEU A 44 15.54 4.78 -19.38
CA LEU A 44 15.55 3.33 -19.10
C LEU A 44 15.52 2.99 -17.61
N TYR A 45 15.96 3.91 -16.75
CA TYR A 45 15.96 3.69 -15.30
C TYR A 45 14.55 3.54 -14.73
N TYR A 46 13.54 4.04 -15.43
CA TYR A 46 12.14 4.10 -14.99
C TYR A 46 11.19 3.20 -15.76
N THR A 47 11.59 2.67 -16.88
CA THR A 47 10.84 1.63 -17.60
C THR A 47 10.96 0.27 -16.93
N ASN A 48 11.79 0.14 -15.92
CA ASN A 48 11.90 -1.07 -15.14
C ASN A 48 10.71 -1.16 -14.17
N THR A 49 9.62 -1.64 -14.66
CA THR A 49 8.49 -2.44 -14.13
C THR A 49 8.17 -2.44 -12.63
N LYS A 50 9.01 -1.94 -11.74
CA LYS A 50 8.78 -1.94 -10.29
C LYS A 50 7.72 -0.98 -9.81
N TYR A 51 7.48 0.04 -10.59
CA TYR A 51 6.49 1.05 -10.30
C TYR A 51 5.27 0.99 -11.18
N GLY A 52 5.10 -0.04 -11.97
CA GLY A 52 4.03 -0.26 -12.94
C GLY A 52 2.68 0.36 -12.59
N THR A 53 1.67 -0.04 -13.26
CA THR A 53 0.31 0.38 -12.95
C THR A 53 -0.14 -0.27 -11.65
N ARG A 54 -0.59 0.52 -10.66
CA ARG A 54 -0.92 0.05 -9.32
C ARG A 54 -2.27 0.58 -8.83
N ILE A 55 -2.86 -0.15 -7.90
CA ILE A 55 -4.00 0.36 -7.11
C ILE A 55 -3.46 1.46 -6.19
N ASN A 56 -4.11 2.61 -6.22
CA ASN A 56 -3.68 3.84 -5.55
C ASN A 56 -4.61 4.27 -4.40
N GLU A 57 -5.52 3.42 -3.99
CA GLU A 57 -6.37 3.59 -2.82
C GLU A 57 -6.20 2.41 -1.87
N ASP A 58 -6.76 2.49 -0.66
CA ASP A 58 -6.66 1.46 0.37
C ASP A 58 -7.05 0.08 -0.17
N TYR A 59 -8.13 0.03 -0.97
CA TYR A 59 -8.48 -1.13 -1.77
C TYR A 59 -9.28 -0.75 -3.02
N ALA A 60 -9.30 -1.64 -3.99
CA ALA A 60 -10.19 -1.59 -5.14
C ALA A 60 -11.07 -2.84 -5.18
N THR A 61 -12.37 -2.64 -5.32
CA THR A 61 -13.28 -3.75 -5.60
C THR A 61 -13.16 -4.13 -7.07
N VAL A 62 -12.79 -5.37 -7.33
CA VAL A 62 -12.79 -5.95 -8.68
C VAL A 62 -14.18 -6.50 -8.98
N ARG A 63 -14.69 -6.22 -10.16
CA ARG A 63 -16.02 -6.61 -10.59
C ARG A 63 -15.98 -7.48 -11.85
N SER A 64 -16.99 -8.32 -12.04
CA SER A 64 -17.11 -9.20 -13.22
C SER A 64 -17.31 -8.41 -14.52
N THR A 65 -18.03 -7.29 -14.46
CA THR A 65 -18.28 -6.36 -15.58
C THR A 65 -18.24 -4.92 -15.05
N PRO A 66 -18.17 -3.88 -15.89
CA PRO A 66 -18.34 -2.49 -15.47
C PRO A 66 -19.61 -2.30 -14.64
N GLY A 67 -19.47 -1.89 -13.37
CA GLY A 67 -20.58 -1.74 -12.43
C GLY A 67 -21.25 -3.04 -11.95
N GLY A 68 -20.79 -4.20 -12.41
CA GLY A 68 -21.36 -5.51 -12.09
C GLY A 68 -21.03 -6.03 -10.68
N THR A 69 -21.25 -7.34 -10.48
CA THR A 69 -21.02 -8.01 -9.19
C THR A 69 -19.56 -7.93 -8.77
N ALA A 70 -19.31 -7.67 -7.49
CA ALA A 70 -17.98 -7.73 -6.88
C ALA A 70 -17.49 -9.19 -6.87
N VAL A 71 -16.30 -9.42 -7.40
CA VAL A 71 -15.68 -10.76 -7.50
C VAL A 71 -14.41 -10.86 -6.64
N ASP A 72 -13.76 -9.72 -6.37
CA ASP A 72 -12.52 -9.70 -5.60
C ASP A 72 -12.28 -8.32 -4.97
N ARG A 73 -11.30 -8.25 -4.07
CA ARG A 73 -10.79 -7.02 -3.47
C ARG A 73 -9.27 -7.04 -3.53
N ILE A 74 -8.67 -6.03 -4.13
CA ILE A 74 -7.22 -5.85 -4.22
C ILE A 74 -6.81 -4.54 -3.52
N TYR A 75 -5.62 -4.52 -2.95
CA TYR A 75 -5.20 -3.49 -2.00
C TYR A 75 -4.21 -2.50 -2.61
N LEU A 76 -4.01 -1.38 -1.90
CA LEU A 76 -3.02 -0.37 -2.24
C LEU A 76 -1.68 -1.02 -2.62
N GLY A 77 -1.10 -0.54 -3.72
CA GLY A 77 0.18 -1.02 -4.24
C GLY A 77 0.12 -2.33 -5.01
N THR A 78 -1.05 -2.99 -5.12
CA THR A 78 -1.19 -4.18 -6.00
C THR A 78 -0.86 -3.79 -7.43
N GLU A 79 0.10 -4.49 -8.02
CA GLU A 79 0.46 -4.31 -9.43
C GLU A 79 -0.63 -4.90 -10.33
N VAL A 80 -1.00 -4.15 -11.35
CA VAL A 80 -2.03 -4.55 -12.32
C VAL A 80 -1.58 -4.23 -13.73
N ASN A 81 -1.97 -5.06 -14.68
CA ASN A 81 -1.80 -4.75 -16.10
C ASN A 81 -3.13 -4.30 -16.68
N ILE A 82 -3.14 -3.20 -17.42
CA ILE A 82 -4.32 -2.72 -18.12
C ILE A 82 -4.55 -3.57 -19.35
N ILE A 83 -5.73 -4.20 -19.44
CA ILE A 83 -6.14 -4.97 -20.62
C ILE A 83 -6.97 -4.06 -21.55
N GLN A 84 -7.92 -3.30 -20.98
CA GLN A 84 -8.86 -2.50 -21.76
C GLN A 84 -9.43 -1.38 -20.89
N LYS A 85 -9.62 -0.20 -21.48
CA LYS A 85 -10.38 0.91 -20.86
C LYS A 85 -11.78 0.96 -21.46
N SER A 86 -12.80 1.17 -20.62
CA SER A 86 -14.21 1.27 -21.00
C SER A 86 -14.90 2.33 -20.13
N GLY A 87 -14.93 3.57 -20.60
CA GLY A 87 -15.44 4.71 -19.86
C GLY A 87 -14.71 4.87 -18.51
N ASN A 88 -15.48 4.90 -17.42
CA ASN A 88 -14.93 5.02 -16.06
C ASN A 88 -14.36 3.70 -15.50
N TRP A 89 -14.34 2.63 -16.27
CA TRP A 89 -13.90 1.31 -15.87
C TRP A 89 -12.68 0.87 -16.67
N THR A 90 -11.77 0.16 -16.00
CA THR A 90 -10.61 -0.45 -16.62
C THR A 90 -10.63 -1.95 -16.34
N LYS A 91 -10.57 -2.76 -17.40
CA LYS A 91 -10.31 -4.19 -17.26
C LYS A 91 -8.82 -4.37 -16.99
N ILE A 92 -8.53 -5.09 -15.94
CA ILE A 92 -7.16 -5.36 -15.49
C ILE A 92 -6.89 -6.86 -15.42
N SER A 93 -5.62 -7.25 -15.53
CA SER A 93 -5.13 -8.49 -14.96
C SER A 93 -4.31 -8.17 -13.69
N TYR A 94 -4.43 -9.03 -12.70
CA TYR A 94 -3.81 -8.91 -11.40
C TYR A 94 -3.55 -10.31 -10.85
N TYR A 95 -2.75 -10.45 -9.82
CA TYR A 95 -2.39 -11.73 -9.21
C TYR A 95 -2.40 -12.89 -10.23
N ASN A 96 -1.29 -13.43 -10.63
CA ASN A 96 -1.20 -14.65 -11.44
C ASN A 96 -2.26 -14.80 -12.58
N GLY A 97 -2.69 -13.68 -13.21
CA GLY A 97 -3.57 -13.69 -14.38
C GLY A 97 -5.07 -13.66 -14.10
N ARG A 98 -5.50 -13.45 -12.85
CA ARG A 98 -6.92 -13.12 -12.58
C ARG A 98 -7.31 -11.86 -13.35
N THR A 99 -8.55 -11.76 -13.82
CA THR A 99 -9.03 -10.60 -14.56
C THR A 99 -10.34 -10.07 -14.01
N GLY A 100 -10.57 -8.77 -14.17
CA GLY A 100 -11.82 -8.13 -13.81
C GLY A 100 -11.78 -6.64 -14.07
N PHE A 101 -12.83 -5.93 -13.67
CA PHE A 101 -12.98 -4.50 -13.87
C PHE A 101 -12.83 -3.75 -12.55
N VAL A 102 -12.02 -2.69 -12.56
CA VAL A 102 -11.91 -1.71 -11.47
C VAL A 102 -12.25 -0.33 -11.97
N TYR A 103 -12.64 0.56 -11.06
CA TYR A 103 -12.89 1.95 -11.43
C TYR A 103 -11.58 2.64 -11.78
N SER A 104 -11.50 3.27 -12.97
CA SER A 104 -10.23 3.75 -13.55
C SER A 104 -9.44 4.71 -12.65
N LYS A 105 -10.14 5.53 -11.84
CA LYS A 105 -9.50 6.46 -10.89
C LYS A 105 -8.71 5.75 -9.76
N LEU A 106 -8.96 4.47 -9.52
CA LEU A 106 -8.27 3.67 -8.50
C LEU A 106 -6.91 3.15 -8.96
N ILE A 107 -6.51 3.48 -10.19
CA ILE A 107 -5.27 3.02 -10.81
C ILE A 107 -4.36 4.25 -11.02
N SER A 108 -3.11 4.16 -10.61
CA SER A 108 -2.05 5.10 -10.97
C SER A 108 -1.03 4.42 -11.86
N ASN A 109 -0.65 5.11 -12.93
CA ASN A 109 0.43 4.69 -13.80
C ASN A 109 1.67 5.54 -13.49
N TYR A 110 2.75 4.89 -13.08
CA TYR A 110 4.02 5.54 -12.73
C TYR A 110 5.05 5.47 -13.86
N ASN A 111 4.67 4.96 -15.03
CA ASN A 111 5.59 4.80 -16.16
C ASN A 111 5.87 6.11 -16.90
N ASP A 112 5.09 7.19 -16.64
CA ASP A 112 5.19 8.47 -17.33
C ASP A 112 6.12 9.48 -16.62
N ILE A 113 6.97 9.03 -15.69
CA ILE A 113 7.83 9.90 -14.91
C ILE A 113 9.14 10.14 -15.65
N THR A 114 9.22 11.21 -16.45
CA THR A 114 10.48 11.72 -17.01
C THR A 114 11.21 12.58 -15.98
N LEU A 115 12.39 12.13 -15.56
CA LEU A 115 13.14 12.75 -14.47
C LEU A 115 14.55 13.13 -14.93
N ASN A 116 14.74 14.39 -15.20
CA ASN A 116 16.06 14.98 -15.32
C ASN A 116 16.05 16.34 -14.62
N ASP A 117 16.44 16.33 -13.35
CA ASP A 117 16.69 17.53 -12.58
C ASP A 117 17.90 17.28 -11.70
N GLU A 118 19.08 17.48 -12.31
CA GLU A 118 20.36 17.23 -11.64
C GLU A 118 20.55 18.17 -10.44
N GLU A 119 20.07 19.40 -10.54
CA GLU A 119 20.18 20.40 -9.49
C GLU A 119 19.32 19.99 -8.28
N TYR A 120 18.06 19.66 -8.49
CA TYR A 120 17.19 19.23 -7.39
C TYR A 120 17.59 17.86 -6.81
N THR A 121 18.12 16.97 -7.66
CA THR A 121 18.73 15.70 -7.21
C THR A 121 19.85 15.97 -6.20
N LYS A 122 20.72 16.94 -6.47
CA LYS A 122 21.79 17.32 -5.54
C LYS A 122 21.21 17.83 -4.22
N VAL A 123 20.23 18.71 -4.28
CA VAL A 123 19.52 19.22 -3.08
C VAL A 123 18.95 18.08 -2.23
N LEU A 124 18.30 17.09 -2.85
CA LEU A 124 17.74 15.96 -2.12
C LEU A 124 18.81 15.07 -1.47
N LYS A 125 19.94 14.84 -2.16
CA LYS A 125 21.09 14.12 -1.61
C LYS A 125 21.70 14.86 -0.40
N GLU A 126 21.88 16.16 -0.50
CA GLU A 126 22.35 17.00 0.59
C GLU A 126 21.41 16.98 1.80
N LYS A 127 20.10 16.81 1.58
CA LYS A 127 19.09 16.60 2.63
C LYS A 127 19.10 15.19 3.22
N GLY A 128 19.91 14.27 2.71
CA GLY A 128 20.06 12.91 3.23
C GLY A 128 19.16 11.86 2.58
N PHE A 129 18.51 12.15 1.46
CA PHE A 129 17.72 11.15 0.74
C PHE A 129 18.61 10.20 -0.08
N PRO A 130 18.44 8.87 0.05
CA PRO A 130 19.09 7.88 -0.81
C PRO A 130 18.59 7.93 -2.25
N ASP A 131 19.41 7.46 -3.19
CA ASP A 131 19.07 7.43 -4.61
C ASP A 131 17.70 6.82 -4.92
N SER A 132 17.27 5.83 -4.14
CA SER A 132 15.98 5.16 -4.34
C SER A 132 14.74 6.01 -3.99
N TYR A 133 14.89 7.15 -3.32
CA TYR A 133 13.81 8.11 -3.02
C TYR A 133 13.74 9.24 -4.05
N ILE A 134 14.90 9.62 -4.57
CA ILE A 134 15.10 10.84 -5.35
C ILE A 134 14.16 10.96 -6.56
N PRO A 135 13.97 9.94 -7.39
CA PRO A 135 13.13 10.07 -8.57
C PRO A 135 11.70 10.52 -8.25
N PHE A 136 11.11 9.95 -7.22
CA PHE A 136 9.72 10.26 -6.83
C PHE A 136 9.60 11.65 -6.23
N LEU A 137 10.55 12.03 -5.38
CA LEU A 137 10.57 13.35 -4.77
C LEU A 137 10.82 14.44 -5.82
N THR A 138 11.65 14.18 -6.81
CA THR A 138 11.87 15.08 -7.95
C THR A 138 10.59 15.24 -8.78
N TYR A 139 9.88 14.15 -9.07
CA TYR A 139 8.59 14.19 -9.74
C TYR A 139 7.57 15.03 -8.97
N LEU A 140 7.42 14.75 -7.67
CA LEU A 140 6.49 15.48 -6.82
C LEU A 140 6.83 16.97 -6.76
N HIS A 141 8.11 17.32 -6.66
CA HIS A 141 8.56 18.71 -6.67
C HIS A 141 8.26 19.42 -8.01
N LYS A 142 8.49 18.75 -9.14
CA LYS A 142 8.14 19.34 -10.46
C LYS A 142 6.65 19.62 -10.60
N LYS A 143 5.82 18.75 -10.03
CA LYS A 143 4.37 18.89 -10.08
C LYS A 143 3.83 19.87 -9.04
N TYR A 144 4.46 19.91 -7.87
CA TYR A 144 4.10 20.73 -6.71
C TYR A 144 5.36 21.45 -6.20
N PRO A 145 5.77 22.57 -6.81
CA PRO A 145 7.06 23.20 -6.51
C PRO A 145 7.20 23.68 -5.06
N ASN A 146 6.08 23.94 -4.39
CA ASN A 146 6.06 24.39 -2.99
C ASN A 146 6.04 23.24 -1.97
N PHE A 147 6.09 21.98 -2.42
CA PHE A 147 6.25 20.84 -1.52
C PHE A 147 7.68 20.78 -0.97
N ILE A 148 7.81 20.71 0.34
CA ILE A 148 9.08 20.66 1.05
C ILE A 148 9.29 19.26 1.61
N PHE A 149 10.34 18.57 1.15
CA PHE A 149 10.70 17.24 1.63
C PHE A 149 11.84 17.33 2.64
N LYS A 150 11.66 16.71 3.81
CA LYS A 150 12.63 16.60 4.90
C LYS A 150 12.89 15.14 5.21
N ALA A 151 14.13 14.69 5.06
CA ALA A 151 14.51 13.35 5.49
C ALA A 151 14.59 13.31 7.04
N ASP A 152 13.92 12.31 7.63
CA ASP A 152 14.13 11.94 9.02
C ASP A 152 15.03 10.69 9.05
N LEU A 153 16.31 10.91 9.34
CA LEU A 153 17.31 9.84 9.38
C LEU A 153 17.12 9.01 10.65
N VAL A 154 16.46 7.87 10.50
CA VAL A 154 16.18 6.94 11.60
C VAL A 154 17.37 6.01 11.81
N ASN A 155 17.91 5.98 13.02
CA ASN A 155 19.09 5.18 13.38
C ASN A 155 18.77 3.69 13.60
N LYS A 156 17.88 3.12 12.79
CA LYS A 156 17.49 1.71 12.80
C LYS A 156 17.58 1.15 11.38
N SER A 157 18.01 -0.10 11.24
CA SER A 157 17.93 -0.77 9.93
C SER A 157 16.48 -1.06 9.57
N PHE A 158 16.18 -1.10 8.27
CA PHE A 158 14.83 -1.42 7.80
C PHE A 158 14.36 -2.79 8.32
N THR A 159 15.25 -3.80 8.30
CA THR A 159 14.94 -5.13 8.86
C THR A 159 14.59 -5.08 10.34
N THR A 160 15.31 -4.28 11.13
CA THR A 160 14.99 -4.07 12.56
C THR A 160 13.60 -3.47 12.74
N VAL A 161 13.24 -2.52 11.90
CA VAL A 161 11.91 -1.88 11.93
C VAL A 161 10.80 -2.88 11.58
N VAL A 162 10.98 -3.66 10.51
CA VAL A 162 10.02 -4.70 10.11
C VAL A 162 9.80 -5.73 11.23
N ASN A 163 10.87 -6.17 11.87
CA ASN A 163 10.81 -7.12 12.98
C ASN A 163 10.17 -6.50 14.24
N GLY A 164 10.46 -5.24 14.52
CA GLY A 164 9.87 -4.50 15.64
C GLY A 164 8.35 -4.31 15.53
N GLU A 165 7.84 -4.24 14.31
CA GLU A 165 6.42 -4.13 14.00
C GLU A 165 5.71 -5.49 13.86
N ALA A 166 6.43 -6.61 13.98
CA ALA A 166 5.84 -7.94 13.87
C ALA A 166 4.69 -8.14 14.88
N ASN A 167 3.61 -8.77 14.43
CA ASN A 167 2.42 -9.09 15.22
C ASN A 167 1.60 -7.88 15.77
N LYS A 168 1.94 -6.64 15.37
CA LYS A 168 1.23 -5.44 15.84
C LYS A 168 0.12 -5.01 14.90
N ASN A 169 0.27 -5.28 13.64
CA ASN A 169 -0.55 -4.79 12.56
C ASN A 169 -1.55 -5.84 12.08
N ALA A 170 -2.74 -5.40 11.70
CA ALA A 170 -3.79 -6.26 11.18
C ALA A 170 -4.36 -5.72 9.85
N LEU A 171 -4.90 -6.65 9.07
CA LEU A 171 -5.57 -6.39 7.80
C LEU A 171 -6.81 -7.27 7.68
N GLN A 172 -7.91 -6.67 7.20
CA GLN A 172 -9.08 -7.45 6.81
C GLN A 172 -8.83 -8.08 5.44
N THR A 173 -8.61 -9.38 5.39
CA THR A 173 -8.26 -10.07 4.15
C THR A 173 -8.68 -11.53 4.12
N ASN A 174 -9.01 -12.03 2.94
CA ASN A 174 -9.23 -13.46 2.69
C ASN A 174 -7.96 -14.16 2.16
N GLU A 175 -6.91 -13.40 1.83
CA GLU A 175 -5.70 -13.91 1.21
C GLU A 175 -4.73 -14.48 2.25
N SER A 176 -4.43 -15.77 2.16
CA SER A 176 -3.53 -16.46 3.10
C SER A 176 -2.11 -15.91 3.08
N ALA A 177 -1.60 -15.48 1.91
CA ALA A 177 -0.27 -14.89 1.77
C ALA A 177 -0.10 -13.57 2.54
N TYR A 178 -1.22 -12.91 2.89
CA TYR A 178 -1.19 -11.67 3.65
C TYR A 178 -1.23 -11.87 5.16
N ARG A 179 -1.48 -13.10 5.63
CA ARG A 179 -1.66 -13.44 7.04
C ARG A 179 -0.37 -14.00 7.63
N ALA A 180 -0.06 -13.62 8.86
CA ALA A 180 0.99 -14.27 9.64
C ALA A 180 0.55 -15.68 10.11
N SER A 181 -0.76 -15.86 10.33
CA SER A 181 -1.38 -17.14 10.68
C SER A 181 -2.86 -17.15 10.27
N ASN A 182 -3.50 -18.32 10.30
CA ASN A 182 -4.93 -18.45 10.03
C ASN A 182 -5.82 -18.10 11.25
N THR A 183 -5.22 -17.64 12.34
CA THR A 183 -5.96 -17.23 13.53
C THR A 183 -6.59 -15.86 13.31
N ILE A 184 -7.91 -15.78 13.43
CA ILE A 184 -8.65 -14.52 13.37
C ILE A 184 -8.28 -13.69 14.60
N ARG A 185 -7.81 -12.46 14.37
CA ARG A 185 -7.52 -11.51 15.44
C ARG A 185 -8.78 -10.77 15.89
N GLU A 186 -9.63 -10.42 14.92
CA GLU A 186 -10.89 -9.72 15.13
C GLU A 186 -11.89 -10.07 14.02
N ASN A 187 -13.17 -10.24 14.36
CA ASN A 187 -14.23 -10.53 13.38
C ASN A 187 -14.72 -9.24 12.67
N PRO A 188 -15.14 -9.32 11.40
CA PRO A 188 -14.96 -10.46 10.48
C PRO A 188 -13.61 -10.38 9.75
N ASN A 189 -12.89 -11.47 9.65
CA ASN A 189 -11.72 -11.66 8.77
C ASN A 189 -10.53 -10.68 8.96
N TRP A 190 -10.33 -10.18 10.17
CA TRP A 190 -9.12 -9.42 10.51
C TRP A 190 -8.03 -10.36 10.99
N TYR A 191 -6.89 -10.32 10.33
CA TYR A 191 -5.75 -11.17 10.63
C TYR A 191 -4.50 -10.33 10.88
N THR A 192 -3.62 -10.83 11.74
CA THR A 192 -2.27 -10.29 11.85
C THR A 192 -1.56 -10.44 10.51
N VAL A 193 -0.95 -9.36 10.03
CA VAL A 193 -0.31 -9.34 8.72
C VAL A 193 0.99 -10.14 8.69
N SER A 194 1.28 -10.75 7.53
CA SER A 194 2.56 -11.41 7.29
C SER A 194 3.73 -10.41 7.21
N SER A 195 4.96 -10.89 7.45
CA SER A 195 6.15 -10.04 7.41
C SER A 195 6.34 -9.30 6.07
N PRO A 196 6.09 -9.90 4.89
CA PRO A 196 6.16 -9.15 3.62
C PRO A 196 5.14 -8.03 3.51
N VAL A 197 3.90 -8.24 4.00
CA VAL A 197 2.89 -7.17 4.04
C VAL A 197 3.31 -6.06 4.99
N ASN A 198 3.83 -6.43 6.16
CA ASN A 198 4.34 -5.47 7.12
C ASN A 198 5.49 -4.64 6.51
N ALA A 199 6.44 -5.28 5.84
CA ALA A 199 7.53 -4.62 5.14
C ALA A 199 7.03 -3.65 4.05
N PHE A 200 5.99 -4.05 3.28
CA PHE A 200 5.41 -3.19 2.26
C PHE A 200 4.90 -1.86 2.84
N PHE A 201 4.12 -1.91 3.90
CA PHE A 201 3.55 -0.71 4.52
C PHE A 201 4.57 0.09 5.36
N LEU A 202 5.66 -0.53 5.76
CA LEU A 202 6.76 0.15 6.44
C LEU A 202 7.77 0.79 5.49
N ASP A 203 7.80 0.40 4.21
CA ASP A 203 8.69 0.99 3.22
C ASP A 203 8.20 2.40 2.82
N PRO A 204 8.87 3.48 3.24
CA PRO A 204 8.40 4.83 2.96
C PRO A 204 8.27 5.12 1.47
N ARG A 205 9.05 4.44 0.64
CA ARG A 205 9.08 4.64 -0.81
C ARG A 205 7.76 4.26 -1.48
N ASN A 206 6.98 3.34 -0.88
CA ASN A 206 5.67 2.95 -1.38
C ASN A 206 4.62 4.07 -1.29
N TYR A 207 4.91 5.12 -0.52
CA TYR A 207 4.03 6.29 -0.36
C TYR A 207 4.50 7.54 -1.12
N LEU A 208 5.64 7.48 -1.80
CA LEU A 208 6.18 8.64 -2.55
C LEU A 208 5.41 8.86 -3.86
N THR A 209 4.12 9.04 -3.75
CA THR A 209 3.18 9.28 -4.85
C THR A 209 2.33 10.49 -4.54
N GLU A 210 1.69 11.08 -5.52
CA GLU A 210 0.83 12.26 -5.31
C GLU A 210 -0.25 12.04 -4.25
N LYS A 211 -0.88 10.85 -4.27
CA LYS A 211 -2.00 10.55 -3.38
C LYS A 211 -1.56 10.14 -1.98
N ASN A 212 -0.43 9.47 -1.88
CA ASN A 212 -0.01 8.87 -0.61
C ASN A 212 1.03 9.69 0.15
N ILE A 213 1.66 10.70 -0.47
CA ILE A 213 2.70 11.52 0.17
C ILE A 213 2.21 12.18 1.46
N PHE A 214 0.91 12.47 1.56
CA PHE A 214 0.31 13.08 2.74
C PHE A 214 0.37 12.21 4.01
N VAL A 215 0.77 10.93 3.89
CA VAL A 215 1.09 10.10 5.06
C VAL A 215 2.26 10.68 5.86
N PHE A 216 3.12 11.46 5.19
CA PHE A 216 4.28 12.14 5.77
C PHE A 216 4.06 13.63 6.05
N GLU A 217 2.85 14.14 5.83
CA GLU A 217 2.53 15.54 6.12
C GLU A 217 2.90 15.89 7.55
N LYS A 218 3.63 17.00 7.74
CA LYS A 218 3.94 17.54 9.05
C LYS A 218 2.68 18.11 9.68
N LEU A 219 2.16 17.46 10.72
CA LEU A 219 0.89 17.78 11.36
C LEU A 219 1.00 18.82 12.47
N ASN A 220 2.19 19.38 12.73
CA ASN A 220 2.39 20.41 13.74
C ASN A 220 1.74 21.73 13.34
N TYR A 221 1.24 22.45 14.35
CA TYR A 221 0.84 23.84 14.19
C TYR A 221 2.02 24.71 13.76
N ASP A 222 1.83 25.53 12.76
CA ASP A 222 2.75 26.57 12.36
C ASP A 222 2.12 27.94 12.63
N LYS A 223 2.62 28.65 13.66
CA LYS A 223 2.12 29.98 14.05
C LYS A 223 2.32 31.06 12.99
N ASP A 224 3.26 30.84 12.07
CA ASP A 224 3.65 31.81 11.05
C ASP A 224 2.88 31.60 9.73
N TYR A 225 2.15 30.47 9.59
CA TYR A 225 1.33 30.19 8.42
C TYR A 225 0.09 31.09 8.37
N LYS A 226 -0.08 31.87 7.31
CA LYS A 226 -1.07 32.93 7.22
C LYS A 226 -2.41 32.53 6.61
N ASN A 227 -2.48 31.38 5.93
CA ASN A 227 -3.64 31.02 5.13
C ASN A 227 -4.67 30.15 5.88
N TYR A 228 -4.47 29.87 7.18
CA TYR A 228 -5.39 29.00 7.93
C TYR A 228 -6.87 29.38 7.77
N ASN A 229 -7.21 30.67 7.96
CA ASN A 229 -8.60 31.14 7.86
C ASN A 229 -9.22 30.83 6.50
N VAL A 230 -8.52 31.12 5.42
CA VAL A 230 -8.99 30.92 4.06
C VAL A 230 -9.17 29.43 3.77
N ILE A 231 -8.18 28.62 4.14
CA ILE A 231 -8.21 27.18 3.90
C ILE A 231 -9.33 26.52 4.70
N LEU A 232 -9.46 26.82 5.99
CA LEU A 232 -10.50 26.26 6.85
C LEU A 232 -11.89 26.60 6.34
N LYS A 233 -12.15 27.86 5.95
CA LYS A 233 -13.42 28.26 5.32
C LYS A 233 -13.72 27.46 4.06
N ASN A 234 -12.74 27.30 3.19
CA ASN A 234 -12.87 26.52 1.96
C ASN A 234 -13.11 25.02 2.25
N MET A 235 -12.44 24.46 3.25
CA MET A 235 -12.64 23.06 3.66
C MET A 235 -14.07 22.80 4.12
N PHE A 236 -14.62 23.68 4.94
CA PHE A 236 -15.98 23.54 5.45
C PHE A 236 -17.06 24.00 4.45
N GLY A 237 -16.70 24.83 3.48
CA GLY A 237 -17.57 25.24 2.36
C GLY A 237 -18.87 25.89 2.84
N SER A 238 -20.02 25.27 2.52
CA SER A 238 -21.35 25.75 2.93
C SER A 238 -21.79 25.29 4.32
N SER A 239 -20.96 24.51 5.03
CA SER A 239 -21.25 24.10 6.41
C SER A 239 -21.24 25.31 7.35
N TYR A 240 -22.03 25.26 8.43
CA TYR A 240 -22.00 26.26 9.50
C TYR A 240 -20.60 26.34 10.17
N LEU A 241 -19.77 25.31 10.06
CA LEU A 241 -18.39 25.30 10.54
C LEU A 241 -17.47 26.27 9.78
N ALA A 242 -17.92 26.82 8.63
CA ALA A 242 -17.16 27.83 7.89
C ALA A 242 -17.30 29.25 8.52
N ASN A 243 -18.14 29.43 9.52
CA ASN A 243 -18.27 30.72 10.24
C ASN A 243 -17.00 31.02 11.05
N ASP A 244 -16.67 32.30 11.19
CA ASP A 244 -15.48 32.78 11.90
C ASP A 244 -15.40 32.28 13.35
N GLU A 245 -16.55 32.11 14.01
CA GLU A 245 -16.61 31.54 15.35
C GLU A 245 -15.93 30.15 15.41
N TYR A 246 -16.33 29.23 14.53
CA TYR A 246 -15.75 27.86 14.49
C TYR A 246 -14.32 27.87 13.99
N ILE A 247 -14.01 28.68 12.98
CA ILE A 247 -12.63 28.86 12.52
C ILE A 247 -11.71 29.25 13.69
N ASN A 248 -12.14 30.19 14.52
CA ASN A 248 -11.40 30.60 15.72
C ASN A 248 -11.22 29.46 16.74
N TYR A 249 -12.20 28.55 16.87
CA TYR A 249 -12.04 27.36 17.72
C TYR A 249 -10.94 26.42 17.19
N TYR A 250 -10.88 26.20 15.87
CA TYR A 250 -9.79 25.41 15.27
C TYR A 250 -8.43 26.10 15.41
N LEU A 251 -8.35 27.41 15.22
CA LEU A 251 -7.12 28.17 15.44
C LEU A 251 -6.66 28.07 16.90
N LYS A 252 -7.59 28.21 17.84
CA LYS A 252 -7.33 28.04 19.28
C LYS A 252 -6.87 26.63 19.60
N ALA A 253 -7.51 25.61 19.04
CA ALA A 253 -7.09 24.21 19.17
C ALA A 253 -5.67 24.00 18.63
N GLY A 254 -5.33 24.65 17.52
CA GLY A 254 -3.99 24.61 16.92
C GLY A 254 -2.89 25.06 17.85
N THR A 255 -3.13 26.04 18.71
CA THR A 255 -2.11 26.56 19.64
C THR A 255 -1.59 25.50 20.63
N TYR A 256 -2.27 24.36 20.77
CA TYR A 256 -1.80 23.22 21.55
C TYR A 256 -0.84 22.30 20.79
N GLY A 257 -0.58 22.55 19.49
CA GLY A 257 0.45 21.88 18.72
C GLY A 257 0.02 21.18 17.44
N ALA A 258 -1.28 20.96 17.21
CA ALA A 258 -1.79 20.32 16.00
C ALA A 258 -2.18 21.35 14.94
N SER A 259 -1.87 21.09 13.65
CA SER A 259 -2.31 21.94 12.54
C SER A 259 -3.84 22.09 12.52
N PRO A 260 -4.39 23.31 12.49
CA PRO A 260 -5.83 23.54 12.32
C PRO A 260 -6.39 22.88 11.06
N ILE A 261 -5.61 22.81 9.98
CA ILE A 261 -6.00 22.14 8.73
C ILE A 261 -6.18 20.65 8.99
N HIS A 262 -5.23 20.01 9.68
CA HIS A 262 -5.33 18.60 10.07
C HIS A 262 -6.57 18.35 10.97
N LEU A 263 -6.81 19.20 11.96
CA LEU A 263 -7.96 19.07 12.84
C LEU A 263 -9.29 19.21 12.07
N ALA A 264 -9.37 20.14 11.13
CA ALA A 264 -10.55 20.29 10.26
C ALA A 264 -10.73 19.08 9.33
N ALA A 265 -9.63 18.56 8.76
CA ALA A 265 -9.67 17.34 7.95
C ALA A 265 -10.20 16.14 8.74
N ARG A 266 -9.75 15.96 9.99
CA ARG A 266 -10.28 14.93 10.91
C ARG A 266 -11.77 15.12 11.16
N THR A 267 -12.23 16.35 11.44
CA THR A 267 -13.66 16.62 11.62
C THR A 267 -14.48 16.23 10.39
N ILE A 268 -14.00 16.57 9.19
CA ILE A 268 -14.69 16.23 7.93
C ILE A 268 -14.70 14.72 7.71
N GLN A 269 -13.62 14.03 8.02
CA GLN A 269 -13.50 12.58 7.89
C GLN A 269 -14.46 11.85 8.82
N GLU A 270 -14.55 12.29 10.08
CA GLU A 270 -15.35 11.63 11.12
C GLU A 270 -16.85 12.03 11.06
N GLY A 271 -17.16 13.27 10.69
CA GLY A 271 -18.51 13.82 10.71
C GLY A 271 -19.15 14.10 9.36
N GLY A 272 -18.39 13.91 8.28
CA GLY A 272 -18.81 14.25 6.92
C GLY A 272 -18.79 15.77 6.63
N SER A 273 -18.75 16.13 5.35
CA SER A 273 -18.68 17.52 4.90
C SER A 273 -19.92 18.36 5.27
N ASN A 274 -21.05 17.73 5.50
CA ASN A 274 -22.31 18.42 5.83
C ASN A 274 -22.50 18.62 7.34
N SER A 275 -21.60 18.08 8.17
CA SER A 275 -21.61 18.23 9.64
C SER A 275 -22.96 17.87 10.32
N ASN A 276 -23.67 16.89 9.73
CA ASN A 276 -24.97 16.41 10.22
C ASN A 276 -24.87 15.22 11.18
N TYR A 277 -23.65 14.82 11.53
CA TYR A 277 -23.39 13.69 12.37
C TYR A 277 -23.71 14.00 13.85
N ALA A 278 -24.34 13.06 14.57
CA ALA A 278 -24.81 13.29 15.93
C ALA A 278 -23.74 13.82 16.89
N ALA A 279 -22.50 13.34 16.77
CA ALA A 279 -21.38 13.79 17.59
C ALA A 279 -20.96 15.26 17.31
N ILE A 280 -21.35 15.82 16.17
CA ILE A 280 -21.08 17.20 15.78
C ILE A 280 -22.30 18.09 16.02
N THR A 281 -23.50 17.59 15.75
CA THR A 281 -24.76 18.34 15.96
C THR A 281 -25.15 18.44 17.42
N GLY A 282 -24.75 17.44 18.24
CA GLY A 282 -25.16 17.32 19.63
C GLY A 282 -26.61 16.84 19.80
N THR A 283 -27.21 16.31 18.74
CA THR A 283 -28.62 15.86 18.76
C THR A 283 -28.73 14.48 18.10
N ALA A 284 -29.59 13.63 18.66
CA ALA A 284 -29.93 12.38 18.02
C ALA A 284 -30.72 12.62 16.72
N THR A 285 -30.37 11.88 15.67
CA THR A 285 -31.13 11.85 14.42
C THR A 285 -32.31 10.88 14.45
N SER A 286 -32.54 10.16 15.57
CA SER A 286 -33.60 9.17 15.75
C SER A 286 -34.55 9.53 16.88
N THR A 287 -35.82 9.18 16.73
CA THR A 287 -36.85 9.31 17.77
C THR A 287 -36.45 8.48 19.02
N GLY A 288 -36.03 9.15 20.09
CA GLY A 288 -35.64 8.50 21.36
C GLY A 288 -34.39 9.04 22.03
N GLY A 289 -33.65 9.94 21.36
CA GLY A 289 -32.41 10.52 21.88
C GLY A 289 -31.23 9.55 21.89
N LEU A 290 -30.01 10.08 22.07
CA LEU A 290 -28.84 9.27 22.33
C LEU A 290 -28.74 9.02 23.83
N LYS A 291 -28.64 7.73 24.24
CA LYS A 291 -28.53 7.37 25.66
C LYS A 291 -27.35 6.42 25.87
N TYR A 292 -26.66 6.63 26.98
CA TYR A 292 -25.63 5.73 27.47
C TYR A 292 -25.86 5.48 28.98
N ARG A 293 -26.02 4.21 29.37
CA ARG A 293 -26.34 3.83 30.77
C ARG A 293 -27.52 4.66 31.33
N SER A 294 -28.57 4.83 30.56
CA SER A 294 -29.77 5.65 30.89
C SER A 294 -29.55 7.17 30.94
N ASN A 295 -28.33 7.68 30.78
CA ASN A 295 -28.07 9.12 30.70
C ASN A 295 -28.37 9.65 29.30
N ASN A 296 -29.02 10.80 29.23
CA ASN A 296 -29.20 11.53 27.98
C ASN A 296 -27.87 12.14 27.53
N LEU A 297 -27.56 12.01 26.26
CA LEU A 297 -26.32 12.51 25.64
C LEU A 297 -26.55 13.72 24.74
N ASP A 298 -27.78 14.24 24.65
CA ASP A 298 -28.07 15.44 23.85
C ASP A 298 -27.34 16.65 24.47
N GLY A 299 -26.72 17.46 23.60
CA GLY A 299 -25.99 18.65 24.03
C GLY A 299 -24.48 18.38 24.31
N PHE A 300 -24.00 17.16 24.09
CA PHE A 300 -22.56 16.86 24.15
C PHE A 300 -22.01 16.61 22.75
N TYR A 301 -20.73 16.99 22.54
CA TYR A 301 -20.10 17.05 21.22
C TYR A 301 -18.77 16.30 21.21
N ASN A 302 -18.47 15.60 20.12
CA ASN A 302 -17.18 14.92 19.93
C ASN A 302 -16.77 14.98 18.45
N PHE A 303 -16.07 16.04 18.08
CA PHE A 303 -15.72 16.35 16.69
C PHE A 303 -14.69 15.38 16.07
N TYR A 304 -14.00 14.59 16.88
CA TYR A 304 -12.90 13.71 16.45
C TYR A 304 -13.13 12.25 16.80
N ASN A 305 -14.34 11.88 17.22
CA ASN A 305 -14.69 10.53 17.67
C ASN A 305 -13.72 9.92 18.71
N ILE A 306 -13.17 10.77 19.59
CA ILE A 306 -12.27 10.32 20.67
C ILE A 306 -13.01 9.33 21.56
N GLY A 307 -12.38 8.14 21.77
CA GLY A 307 -12.96 7.08 22.58
C GLY A 307 -14.19 6.39 21.97
N ALA A 308 -14.44 6.57 20.66
CA ALA A 308 -15.55 5.95 19.95
C ALA A 308 -15.23 4.50 19.55
N TYR A 309 -15.67 3.54 20.34
CA TYR A 309 -15.65 2.10 20.03
C TYR A 309 -16.84 1.40 20.69
N GLN A 310 -17.15 0.19 20.29
CA GLN A 310 -18.22 -0.61 20.91
C GLN A 310 -17.77 -1.11 22.28
N ASP A 311 -18.67 -1.10 23.25
CA ASP A 311 -18.43 -1.66 24.57
C ASP A 311 -19.61 -2.51 25.07
N SER A 312 -19.56 -2.99 26.30
CA SER A 312 -20.60 -3.82 26.90
C SER A 312 -21.95 -3.10 27.11
N TYR A 313 -21.99 -1.78 26.98
CA TYR A 313 -23.18 -0.96 27.22
C TYR A 313 -23.81 -0.42 25.94
N THR A 314 -23.07 -0.37 24.86
CA THR A 314 -23.57 0.08 23.55
C THR A 314 -22.81 -0.57 22.38
N ASN A 315 -23.58 -0.98 21.36
CA ASN A 315 -23.04 -1.42 20.08
C ASN A 315 -22.72 -0.25 19.14
N SER A 316 -22.96 0.99 19.58
CA SER A 316 -22.70 2.20 18.80
C SER A 316 -21.43 2.88 19.28
N ALA A 317 -20.36 2.83 18.47
CA ALA A 317 -19.12 3.57 18.71
C ALA A 317 -19.37 5.08 18.89
N VAL A 318 -20.27 5.64 18.09
CA VAL A 318 -20.68 7.06 18.19
C VAL A 318 -21.26 7.38 19.55
N THR A 319 -22.21 6.57 20.02
CA THR A 319 -22.87 6.77 21.32
C THR A 319 -21.83 6.75 22.44
N ARG A 320 -20.87 5.81 22.41
CA ARG A 320 -19.79 5.76 23.38
C ARG A 320 -18.90 7.00 23.31
N GLY A 321 -18.52 7.43 22.09
CA GLY A 321 -17.73 8.65 21.91
C GLY A 321 -18.40 9.90 22.46
N ILE A 322 -19.74 10.02 22.36
CA ILE A 322 -20.49 11.13 22.98
C ILE A 322 -20.58 10.95 24.51
N ALA A 323 -20.66 9.71 25.02
CA ALA A 323 -20.60 9.44 26.46
C ALA A 323 -19.22 9.82 27.06
N VAL A 324 -18.16 9.68 26.29
CA VAL A 324 -16.83 10.22 26.62
C VAL A 324 -16.88 11.74 26.71
N ALA A 325 -17.46 12.41 25.73
CA ALA A 325 -17.64 13.85 25.73
C ALA A 325 -18.48 14.35 26.92
N ALA A 326 -19.45 13.56 27.34
CA ALA A 326 -20.26 13.84 28.55
C ALA A 326 -19.52 13.58 29.87
N GLY A 327 -18.30 13.00 29.83
CA GLY A 327 -17.56 12.66 31.04
C GLY A 327 -18.09 11.43 31.78
N LEU A 328 -18.91 10.59 31.12
CA LEU A 328 -19.51 9.39 31.71
C LEU A 328 -18.58 8.15 31.61
N VAL A 329 -17.66 8.19 30.69
CA VAL A 329 -16.70 7.10 30.37
C VAL A 329 -15.37 7.76 30.05
N ASP A 330 -14.28 7.27 30.63
CA ASP A 330 -12.96 7.84 30.51
C ASP A 330 -12.92 9.34 30.90
N SER A 331 -11.80 9.82 31.35
CA SER A 331 -11.66 11.23 31.75
C SER A 331 -10.69 11.91 30.81
N TYR A 332 -11.20 12.84 30.01
CA TYR A 332 -10.41 13.69 29.14
C TYR A 332 -10.44 15.12 29.63
N GLU A 333 -9.40 15.88 29.34
CA GLU A 333 -9.34 17.29 29.74
C GLU A 333 -10.51 18.09 29.17
N GLY A 334 -11.08 18.93 30.01
CA GLY A 334 -12.19 19.82 29.64
C GLY A 334 -13.56 19.14 29.53
N THR A 335 -13.68 17.82 29.82
CA THR A 335 -14.99 17.19 29.90
C THR A 335 -15.78 17.72 31.11
N PRO A 336 -17.10 17.88 30.98
CA PRO A 336 -17.92 17.60 29.83
C PRO A 336 -17.72 18.59 28.67
N TRP A 337 -17.69 18.06 27.44
CA TRP A 337 -17.68 18.86 26.22
C TRP A 337 -19.12 19.21 25.82
N ASP A 338 -19.73 20.07 26.60
CA ASP A 338 -21.10 20.56 26.50
C ASP A 338 -21.27 21.78 25.57
N THR A 339 -20.16 22.21 24.96
CA THR A 339 -20.15 23.22 23.89
C THR A 339 -19.28 22.74 22.74
N ARG A 340 -19.58 23.22 21.53
CA ARG A 340 -18.76 22.92 20.34
C ARG A 340 -17.34 23.45 20.49
N GLU A 341 -17.16 24.62 21.13
CA GLU A 341 -15.83 25.15 21.44
C GLU A 341 -15.03 24.15 22.27
N LYS A 342 -15.57 23.68 23.39
CA LYS A 342 -14.88 22.71 24.24
C LYS A 342 -14.50 21.44 23.46
N ALA A 343 -15.42 20.90 22.69
CA ALA A 343 -15.19 19.69 21.92
C ALA A 343 -14.09 19.87 20.85
N ILE A 344 -14.10 21.00 20.12
CA ILE A 344 -13.06 21.30 19.12
C ILE A 344 -11.73 21.56 19.79
N VAL A 345 -11.70 22.40 20.83
CA VAL A 345 -10.45 22.87 21.47
C VAL A 345 -9.80 21.74 22.26
N TYR A 346 -10.51 21.09 23.17
CA TYR A 346 -9.93 20.05 24.03
C TYR A 346 -9.72 18.73 23.30
N GLY A 347 -10.62 18.39 22.33
CA GLY A 347 -10.40 17.27 21.45
C GLY A 347 -9.16 17.48 20.56
N GLY A 348 -8.97 18.68 20.00
CA GLY A 348 -7.77 19.06 19.27
C GLY A 348 -6.51 19.04 20.14
N LYS A 349 -6.62 19.51 21.39
CA LYS A 349 -5.53 19.39 22.38
C LYS A 349 -5.16 17.94 22.66
N PHE A 350 -6.16 17.03 22.80
CA PHE A 350 -5.90 15.61 22.97
C PHE A 350 -5.10 15.04 21.78
N ILE A 351 -5.51 15.33 20.54
CA ILE A 351 -4.80 14.88 19.33
C ILE A 351 -3.34 15.41 19.34
N ALA A 352 -3.15 16.69 19.68
CA ALA A 352 -1.83 17.29 19.75
C ALA A 352 -0.96 16.62 20.81
N THR A 353 -1.46 16.47 22.03
CA THR A 353 -0.67 15.96 23.18
C THR A 353 -0.49 14.45 23.15
N ALA A 354 -1.45 13.69 22.59
CA ALA A 354 -1.32 12.24 22.50
C ALA A 354 -0.23 11.82 21.51
N TYR A 355 -0.11 12.48 20.35
CA TYR A 355 0.78 12.05 19.28
C TYR A 355 1.75 13.13 18.81
N ILE A 356 1.25 14.28 18.35
CA ILE A 356 2.03 15.27 17.59
C ILE A 356 3.16 15.86 18.45
N ASN A 357 2.85 16.25 19.69
CA ASN A 357 3.82 16.80 20.64
C ASN A 357 4.80 15.75 21.17
N ASN A 358 4.52 14.47 20.94
CA ASN A 358 5.42 13.36 21.25
C ASN A 358 6.31 12.97 20.05
N ASN A 359 6.44 13.87 19.06
CA ASN A 359 7.17 13.65 17.82
C ASN A 359 6.64 12.49 16.95
N GLN A 360 5.40 12.08 17.17
CA GLN A 360 4.62 11.27 16.24
C GLN A 360 3.78 12.21 15.34
N ASN A 361 4.45 13.09 14.64
CA ASN A 361 3.89 14.26 13.99
C ASN A 361 3.62 14.08 12.50
N THR A 362 3.46 12.83 12.07
CA THR A 362 2.93 12.43 10.76
C THR A 362 1.99 11.24 10.95
N LEU A 363 1.07 10.98 10.02
CA LEU A 363 0.21 9.79 10.06
C LEU A 363 1.06 8.50 10.09
N TYR A 364 2.18 8.50 9.38
CA TYR A 364 3.12 7.38 9.40
C TYR A 364 3.67 7.11 10.81
N TYR A 365 4.14 8.14 11.50
CA TYR A 365 4.70 7.98 12.86
C TYR A 365 3.65 7.72 13.93
N GLN A 366 2.42 8.19 13.75
CA GLN A 366 1.30 7.82 14.63
C GLN A 366 0.96 6.33 14.51
N LYS A 367 1.14 5.76 13.31
CA LYS A 367 0.89 4.34 13.08
C LYS A 367 2.06 3.46 13.54
N PHE A 368 3.28 3.77 13.14
CA PHE A 368 4.40 2.84 13.29
C PHE A 368 5.36 3.19 14.45
N ASN A 369 5.37 4.42 14.89
CA ASN A 369 6.24 4.95 15.95
C ASN A 369 7.71 4.48 15.82
N THR A 370 8.30 4.74 14.66
CA THR A 370 9.66 4.30 14.34
C THR A 370 10.71 5.39 14.48
N SER A 371 10.31 6.66 14.66
CA SER A 371 11.22 7.79 14.81
C SER A 371 12.07 7.66 16.07
N ASP A 372 13.37 8.01 15.97
CA ASP A 372 14.26 8.10 17.14
C ASP A 372 13.94 9.32 18.02
N LYS A 373 13.14 10.24 17.52
CA LYS A 373 12.74 11.47 18.22
C LYS A 373 11.46 11.31 19.02
N ALA A 374 10.71 10.20 18.81
CA ALA A 374 9.47 9.95 19.54
C ALA A 374 9.73 9.80 21.04
N HIS A 375 8.82 10.35 21.87
CA HIS A 375 8.96 10.29 23.32
C HIS A 375 8.57 8.92 23.90
N PHE A 376 7.82 8.13 23.15
CA PHE A 376 7.48 6.76 23.52
C PHE A 376 8.48 5.75 22.94
N PRO A 377 8.67 4.60 23.59
CA PRO A 377 9.49 3.52 23.05
C PRO A 377 9.05 3.13 21.63
N SER A 378 10.01 2.88 20.75
CA SER A 378 9.73 2.49 19.37
C SER A 378 8.75 1.31 19.30
N TYR A 379 7.90 1.32 18.27
CA TYR A 379 6.88 0.28 18.01
C TYR A 379 5.79 0.16 19.09
N THR A 380 5.65 1.16 19.95
CA THR A 380 4.57 1.30 20.94
C THR A 380 3.78 2.58 20.68
N HIS A 381 2.71 2.81 21.43
CA HIS A 381 1.89 4.01 21.30
C HIS A 381 1.42 4.26 19.86
N GLN A 382 0.84 3.24 19.25
CA GLN A 382 0.28 3.26 17.90
C GLN A 382 -1.23 3.50 17.97
N TYR A 383 -1.73 4.36 17.08
CA TYR A 383 -3.09 4.84 17.21
C TYR A 383 -4.15 3.83 16.73
N MET A 384 -3.79 2.86 15.86
CA MET A 384 -4.69 1.74 15.51
C MET A 384 -3.93 0.53 14.96
N THR A 385 -4.62 -0.64 14.93
CA THR A 385 -4.06 -1.89 14.44
C THR A 385 -4.14 -2.05 12.92
N ASN A 386 -5.12 -1.40 12.29
CA ASN A 386 -5.29 -1.45 10.83
C ASN A 386 -4.07 -0.84 10.12
N ILE A 387 -3.35 -1.69 9.37
CA ILE A 387 -2.10 -1.28 8.72
C ILE A 387 -2.32 -0.29 7.55
N ILE A 388 -3.51 -0.29 6.95
CA ILE A 388 -3.85 0.57 5.81
C ILE A 388 -4.28 1.98 6.26
N ALA A 389 -4.71 2.14 7.50
CA ALA A 389 -5.33 3.36 7.97
C ALA A 389 -4.57 4.66 7.63
N PRO A 390 -3.24 4.76 7.83
CA PRO A 390 -2.52 5.99 7.49
C PRO A 390 -2.57 6.31 6.00
N ALA A 391 -2.56 5.29 5.14
CA ALA A 391 -2.69 5.48 3.69
C ALA A 391 -4.09 5.97 3.31
N SER A 392 -5.14 5.43 3.92
CA SER A 392 -6.53 5.86 3.71
C SER A 392 -6.75 7.31 4.17
N GLU A 393 -6.19 7.68 5.30
CA GLU A 393 -6.26 9.06 5.82
C GLU A 393 -5.47 10.04 4.93
N ALA A 394 -4.26 9.65 4.49
CA ALA A 394 -3.46 10.44 3.56
C ALA A 394 -4.20 10.68 2.24
N LEU A 395 -4.87 9.65 1.71
CA LEU A 395 -5.70 9.77 0.51
C LEU A 395 -6.88 10.74 0.72
N SER A 396 -7.50 10.71 1.90
CA SER A 396 -8.55 11.66 2.26
C SER A 396 -8.03 13.10 2.29
N SER A 397 -6.83 13.31 2.83
CA SER A 397 -6.14 14.61 2.80
C SER A 397 -5.85 15.06 1.37
N TYR A 398 -5.29 14.19 0.54
CA TYR A 398 -5.06 14.48 -0.88
C TYR A 398 -6.36 14.87 -1.61
N ASN A 399 -7.41 14.09 -1.47
CA ASN A 399 -8.71 14.37 -2.10
C ASN A 399 -9.28 15.71 -1.65
N THR A 400 -9.10 16.05 -0.37
CA THR A 400 -9.56 17.33 0.18
C THR A 400 -8.68 18.49 -0.30
N TYR A 401 -7.37 18.40 -0.11
CA TYR A 401 -6.46 19.53 -0.37
C TYR A 401 -6.21 19.75 -1.87
N ILE A 402 -5.95 18.69 -2.60
CA ILE A 402 -5.54 18.78 -4.00
C ILE A 402 -6.73 18.68 -4.95
N ASP A 403 -7.59 17.67 -4.78
CA ASP A 403 -8.69 17.45 -5.73
C ASP A 403 -9.84 18.43 -5.52
N LYS A 404 -10.27 18.66 -4.27
CA LYS A 404 -11.41 19.52 -3.97
C LYS A 404 -11.01 21.00 -3.89
N LEU A 405 -10.01 21.32 -3.06
CA LEU A 405 -9.63 22.71 -2.74
C LEU A 405 -8.60 23.30 -3.69
N LYS A 406 -7.97 22.49 -4.53
CA LYS A 406 -6.93 22.90 -5.49
C LYS A 406 -5.74 23.63 -4.85
N LEU A 407 -5.33 23.21 -3.65
CA LEU A 407 -4.20 23.78 -2.90
C LEU A 407 -2.85 23.36 -3.48
N THR A 408 -2.71 23.34 -4.81
CA THR A 408 -1.51 22.88 -5.52
C THR A 408 -0.32 23.82 -5.36
N ASN A 409 -0.58 25.07 -4.99
CA ASN A 409 0.43 26.11 -4.78
C ASN A 409 0.74 26.39 -3.30
N GLU A 410 0.08 25.68 -2.38
CA GLU A 410 0.34 25.83 -0.95
C GLU A 410 1.60 25.07 -0.54
N GLU A 411 2.24 25.57 0.50
CA GLU A 411 3.41 24.93 1.08
C GLU A 411 2.99 23.78 2.01
N PHE A 412 3.32 22.55 1.62
CA PHE A 412 3.21 21.39 2.48
C PHE A 412 4.60 20.85 2.81
N THR A 413 4.87 20.62 4.07
CA THR A 413 6.12 19.97 4.53
C THR A 413 5.86 18.50 4.80
N PHE A 414 6.70 17.63 4.26
CA PHE A 414 6.65 16.18 4.44
C PHE A 414 7.91 15.70 5.17
N ILE A 415 7.72 15.00 6.31
CA ILE A 415 8.79 14.39 7.09
C ILE A 415 8.84 12.90 6.75
N ILE A 416 9.86 12.51 6.01
CA ILE A 416 9.94 11.19 5.37
C ILE A 416 11.02 10.36 6.05
N PRO A 417 10.67 9.18 6.63
CA PRO A 417 11.65 8.29 7.23
C PRO A 417 12.69 7.80 6.23
N VAL A 418 13.93 7.78 6.64
CA VAL A 418 15.05 7.15 5.92
C VAL A 418 15.73 6.20 6.89
N TYR A 419 15.49 4.91 6.71
CA TYR A 419 16.07 3.86 7.55
C TYR A 419 17.48 3.50 7.06
N LYS A 420 18.32 2.98 7.96
CA LYS A 420 19.57 2.34 7.58
C LYS A 420 19.32 1.05 6.81
N ASP A 421 20.27 0.69 5.97
CA ASP A 421 20.27 -0.59 5.25
C ASP A 421 18.96 -0.87 4.48
N MET A 422 18.38 0.20 3.90
CA MET A 422 17.23 0.03 3.02
C MET A 422 17.58 -0.90 1.86
N PRO A 423 16.75 -1.91 1.57
CA PRO A 423 16.97 -2.76 0.40
C PRO A 423 16.98 -1.89 -0.85
N LYS A 424 17.85 -2.23 -1.81
CA LYS A 424 17.90 -1.53 -3.12
C LYS A 424 16.54 -1.53 -3.80
N GLU A 425 15.90 -2.67 -3.69
CA GLU A 425 14.60 -2.92 -4.29
C GLU A 425 13.48 -2.51 -3.32
N PHE A 426 12.41 -1.97 -3.89
CA PHE A 426 11.19 -1.66 -3.13
C PHE A 426 10.56 -2.96 -2.61
N THR A 427 9.97 -2.86 -1.44
CA THR A 427 9.15 -3.95 -0.94
C THR A 427 7.84 -4.02 -1.74
N THR A 428 7.42 -5.23 -2.05
CA THR A 428 6.16 -5.50 -2.77
C THR A 428 5.23 -6.33 -1.89
N HIS A 429 3.95 -6.31 -2.20
CA HIS A 429 3.03 -7.27 -1.60
C HIS A 429 3.45 -8.69 -1.95
N PRO A 430 3.19 -9.69 -1.07
CA PRO A 430 3.41 -11.08 -1.41
C PRO A 430 2.58 -11.47 -2.62
N ILE A 431 3.14 -12.32 -3.46
CA ILE A 431 2.41 -12.88 -4.61
C ILE A 431 1.30 -13.79 -4.08
N ILE A 432 0.08 -13.56 -4.53
CA ILE A 432 -1.08 -14.36 -4.14
C ILE A 432 -1.18 -15.57 -5.04
N GLY A 433 -1.48 -16.72 -4.46
CA GLY A 433 -1.66 -17.98 -5.15
C GLY A 433 -1.14 -19.16 -4.33
N ASP A 434 -1.37 -20.36 -4.85
CA ASP A 434 -0.84 -21.58 -4.27
C ASP A 434 0.67 -21.67 -4.53
N ASN A 435 1.44 -21.80 -3.46
CA ASN A 435 2.90 -21.88 -3.50
C ASN A 435 3.42 -23.33 -3.56
N ASP A 436 2.53 -24.33 -3.54
CA ASP A 436 2.94 -25.73 -3.55
C ASP A 436 3.46 -26.14 -4.93
N ASN A 437 4.75 -26.42 -5.00
CA ASN A 437 5.50 -26.90 -6.16
C ASN A 437 5.99 -28.33 -5.99
N ASN A 438 5.33 -29.12 -5.14
CA ASN A 438 5.67 -30.50 -4.91
C ASN A 438 4.97 -31.43 -5.90
N LEU A 439 5.62 -32.56 -6.21
CA LEU A 439 5.01 -33.70 -6.86
C LEU A 439 4.41 -34.68 -5.84
N THR A 440 3.41 -35.41 -6.25
CA THR A 440 2.86 -36.58 -5.54
C THR A 440 3.40 -37.89 -6.08
N SER A 441 3.88 -37.89 -7.35
CA SER A 441 4.48 -39.07 -7.97
C SER A 441 5.24 -38.70 -9.24
N ILE A 442 6.21 -39.55 -9.57
CA ILE A 442 6.87 -39.61 -10.88
C ILE A 442 6.70 -41.04 -11.39
N SER A 443 6.47 -41.22 -12.69
CA SER A 443 6.40 -42.53 -13.31
C SER A 443 7.24 -42.56 -14.59
N ILE A 444 7.88 -43.69 -14.84
CA ILE A 444 8.64 -43.99 -16.05
C ILE A 444 7.95 -45.19 -16.73
N ASN A 445 7.54 -45.03 -17.98
CA ASN A 445 6.78 -46.04 -18.74
C ASN A 445 5.57 -46.59 -17.97
N ASN A 446 4.83 -45.70 -17.30
CA ASN A 446 3.68 -45.98 -16.43
C ASN A 446 4.01 -46.71 -15.10
N GLU A 447 5.24 -46.98 -14.81
CA GLU A 447 5.65 -47.52 -13.52
C GLU A 447 6.02 -46.38 -12.56
N LYS A 448 5.30 -46.31 -11.44
CA LYS A 448 5.59 -45.29 -10.42
C LYS A 448 6.90 -45.55 -9.72
N LEU A 449 7.68 -44.49 -9.47
CA LEU A 449 8.86 -44.60 -8.61
C LEU A 449 8.43 -45.09 -7.21
N GLN A 450 9.05 -46.21 -6.80
CA GLN A 450 8.87 -46.72 -5.46
C GLN A 450 9.52 -45.78 -4.43
N ASN A 451 8.85 -45.58 -3.29
CA ASN A 451 9.34 -44.72 -2.21
C ASN A 451 9.56 -43.24 -2.66
N PHE A 452 8.73 -42.76 -3.58
CA PHE A 452 8.75 -41.34 -3.96
C PHE A 452 8.44 -40.45 -2.74
N ASP A 453 9.34 -39.50 -2.46
CA ASP A 453 9.17 -38.48 -1.44
C ASP A 453 9.30 -37.11 -2.10
N SER A 454 8.33 -36.24 -1.85
CA SER A 454 8.32 -34.88 -2.42
C SER A 454 9.52 -34.02 -2.03
N ASP A 455 10.19 -34.32 -0.93
CA ASP A 455 11.35 -33.57 -0.46
C ASP A 455 12.69 -34.11 -1.01
N VAL A 456 12.68 -35.29 -1.60
CA VAL A 456 13.81 -35.86 -2.34
C VAL A 456 13.74 -35.38 -3.79
N VAL A 457 14.77 -34.73 -4.27
CA VAL A 457 14.82 -34.13 -5.61
C VAL A 457 15.71 -34.87 -6.62
N GLU A 458 16.38 -35.94 -6.22
CA GLU A 458 17.24 -36.74 -7.09
C GLU A 458 16.91 -38.22 -6.96
N TYR A 459 16.64 -38.88 -8.09
CA TYR A 459 16.27 -40.29 -8.18
C TYR A 459 17.12 -41.02 -9.24
N GLU A 460 17.47 -42.26 -8.98
CA GLU A 460 18.07 -43.17 -9.96
C GLU A 460 17.05 -44.23 -10.38
N VAL A 461 16.90 -44.43 -11.67
CA VAL A 461 15.97 -45.40 -12.25
C VAL A 461 16.71 -46.27 -13.24
N TYR A 462 16.67 -47.57 -13.03
CA TYR A 462 17.27 -48.54 -13.93
C TYR A 462 16.28 -48.94 -15.02
N ILE A 463 16.70 -48.84 -16.27
CA ILE A 463 15.88 -49.15 -17.44
C ILE A 463 16.55 -50.23 -18.29
N ASN A 464 15.73 -50.95 -19.08
CA ASN A 464 16.24 -51.96 -20.02
C ASN A 464 17.15 -51.33 -21.08
N SER A 465 18.32 -51.94 -21.33
CA SER A 465 19.31 -51.45 -22.29
C SER A 465 18.81 -51.35 -23.74
N ASN A 466 17.77 -52.07 -24.09
CA ASN A 466 17.19 -52.09 -25.44
C ASN A 466 16.17 -50.97 -25.71
N LEU A 467 15.85 -50.13 -24.74
CA LEU A 467 14.87 -49.07 -24.93
C LEU A 467 15.48 -47.90 -25.70
N ASP A 468 14.86 -47.50 -26.79
CA ASP A 468 15.23 -46.28 -27.55
C ASP A 468 14.53 -45.04 -27.04
N LYS A 469 13.49 -45.21 -26.22
CA LYS A 469 12.71 -44.10 -25.62
C LYS A 469 12.00 -44.54 -24.33
N VAL A 470 11.72 -43.57 -23.48
CA VAL A 470 10.89 -43.74 -22.29
C VAL A 470 9.84 -42.63 -22.22
N THR A 471 8.70 -42.93 -21.61
CA THR A 471 7.69 -41.93 -21.31
C THR A 471 7.77 -41.55 -19.84
N VAL A 472 7.97 -40.27 -19.56
CA VAL A 472 8.01 -39.71 -18.21
C VAL A 472 6.69 -39.03 -17.93
N THR A 473 6.06 -39.36 -16.82
CA THR A 473 4.86 -38.67 -16.31
C THR A 473 5.06 -38.30 -14.85
N ALA A 474 4.41 -37.23 -14.41
CA ALA A 474 4.43 -36.80 -13.03
C ALA A 474 3.09 -36.18 -12.65
N ALA A 475 2.74 -36.22 -11.37
CA ALA A 475 1.54 -35.58 -10.83
C ALA A 475 1.95 -34.53 -9.79
N ALA A 476 1.49 -33.29 -9.98
CA ALA A 476 1.67 -32.24 -9.00
C ALA A 476 0.74 -32.44 -7.81
N LYS A 477 1.17 -31.97 -6.63
CA LYS A 477 0.33 -31.95 -5.43
C LYS A 477 -0.72 -30.87 -5.51
N SER A 478 -0.36 -29.68 -6.01
CA SER A 478 -1.31 -28.62 -6.31
C SER A 478 -1.88 -28.77 -7.73
N SER A 479 -3.22 -28.71 -7.86
CA SER A 479 -3.89 -28.68 -9.16
C SER A 479 -3.63 -27.40 -9.95
N LYS A 480 -3.05 -26.39 -9.33
CA LYS A 480 -2.70 -25.09 -9.93
C LYS A 480 -1.24 -25.02 -10.38
N ALA A 481 -0.42 -25.97 -9.97
CA ALA A 481 0.96 -26.06 -10.43
C ALA A 481 1.05 -26.62 -11.86
N THR A 482 2.06 -26.15 -12.58
CA THR A 482 2.37 -26.65 -13.93
C THR A 482 3.62 -27.50 -13.90
N ILE A 483 3.70 -28.52 -14.74
CA ILE A 483 4.85 -29.42 -14.85
C ILE A 483 5.43 -29.31 -16.25
N SER A 484 6.75 -29.21 -16.34
CA SER A 484 7.52 -29.31 -17.59
C SER A 484 8.64 -30.35 -17.45
N GLY A 485 9.22 -30.78 -18.58
CA GLY A 485 10.24 -31.84 -18.59
C GLY A 485 9.65 -33.26 -18.49
N ILE A 486 8.35 -33.42 -18.78
CA ILE A 486 7.65 -34.70 -18.89
C ILE A 486 7.31 -35.00 -20.35
N GLY A 487 6.94 -36.25 -20.63
CA GLY A 487 6.58 -36.73 -21.97
C GLY A 487 7.57 -37.79 -22.47
N GLU A 488 7.65 -37.97 -23.81
CA GLU A 488 8.55 -38.93 -24.44
C GLU A 488 9.99 -38.39 -24.47
N VAL A 489 10.92 -39.17 -23.98
CA VAL A 489 12.36 -38.89 -23.95
C VAL A 489 13.09 -39.92 -24.77
N THR A 490 13.77 -39.50 -25.84
CA THR A 490 14.62 -40.38 -26.68
C THR A 490 15.96 -40.66 -25.99
N LEU A 491 16.40 -41.88 -26.08
CA LEU A 491 17.67 -42.40 -25.52
C LEU A 491 18.61 -42.81 -26.64
N ALA A 492 19.75 -42.15 -26.77
CA ALA A 492 20.74 -42.58 -27.76
C ALA A 492 21.30 -43.99 -27.41
N LYS A 493 21.61 -44.81 -28.44
CA LYS A 493 22.05 -46.21 -28.23
C LYS A 493 23.29 -46.35 -27.34
N GLU A 494 24.20 -45.38 -27.46
CA GLU A 494 25.48 -45.39 -26.71
C GLU A 494 25.38 -44.66 -25.37
N GLU A 495 24.23 -44.05 -25.07
CA GLU A 495 24.01 -43.26 -23.85
C GLU A 495 23.71 -44.23 -22.69
N LYS A 496 24.67 -44.40 -21.78
CA LYS A 496 24.54 -45.29 -20.62
C LYS A 496 23.69 -44.71 -19.53
N GLU A 497 23.69 -43.38 -19.40
CA GLU A 497 22.96 -42.62 -18.38
C GLU A 497 22.36 -41.39 -19.00
N LYS A 498 21.15 -41.01 -18.57
CA LYS A 498 20.46 -39.77 -18.98
C LYS A 498 19.77 -39.13 -17.80
N ILE A 499 20.01 -37.84 -17.60
CA ILE A 499 19.32 -37.06 -16.59
C ILE A 499 18.13 -36.37 -17.22
N ILE A 500 16.98 -36.51 -16.58
CA ILE A 500 15.75 -35.85 -16.93
C ILE A 500 15.46 -34.86 -15.83
N GLU A 501 15.23 -33.59 -16.17
CA GLU A 501 14.81 -32.54 -15.24
C GLU A 501 13.31 -32.30 -15.36
N ILE A 502 12.57 -32.60 -14.30
CA ILE A 502 11.14 -32.32 -14.18
C ILE A 502 10.99 -31.06 -13.33
N ILE A 503 10.49 -29.99 -13.93
CA ILE A 503 10.33 -28.70 -13.26
C ILE A 503 8.87 -28.49 -12.93
N VAL A 504 8.57 -28.33 -11.64
CA VAL A 504 7.24 -27.97 -11.15
C VAL A 504 7.24 -26.50 -10.83
N THR A 505 6.33 -25.77 -11.46
CA THR A 505 6.13 -24.34 -11.20
C THR A 505 4.80 -24.15 -10.49
N SER A 506 4.82 -23.63 -9.26
CA SER A 506 3.61 -23.29 -8.50
C SER A 506 2.82 -22.17 -9.16
N GLU A 507 1.58 -21.95 -8.73
CA GLU A 507 0.76 -20.79 -9.17
C GLU A 507 1.47 -19.46 -8.88
N THR A 508 2.27 -19.37 -7.82
CA THR A 508 3.07 -18.19 -7.46
C THR A 508 4.37 -18.03 -8.26
N GLY A 509 4.67 -18.96 -9.16
CA GLY A 509 5.87 -18.94 -10.01
C GLY A 509 7.12 -19.56 -9.37
N ASN A 510 7.04 -20.08 -8.14
CA ASN A 510 8.16 -20.76 -7.51
C ASN A 510 8.41 -22.12 -8.16
N LYS A 511 9.67 -22.41 -8.45
CA LYS A 511 10.07 -23.63 -9.17
C LYS A 511 10.78 -24.62 -8.24
N LYS A 512 10.47 -25.90 -8.40
CA LYS A 512 11.20 -27.04 -7.82
C LYS A 512 11.58 -27.98 -8.94
N THR A 513 12.84 -28.38 -8.99
CA THR A 513 13.36 -29.29 -10.03
C THR A 513 13.65 -30.64 -9.41
N TYR A 514 13.06 -31.68 -9.97
CA TYR A 514 13.37 -33.09 -9.68
C TYR A 514 14.22 -33.64 -10.80
N LYS A 515 15.32 -34.29 -10.46
CA LYS A 515 16.25 -34.94 -11.39
C LYS A 515 16.07 -36.45 -11.34
N VAL A 516 15.75 -37.03 -12.46
CA VAL A 516 15.65 -38.49 -12.61
C VAL A 516 16.79 -38.95 -13.49
N LYS A 517 17.75 -39.68 -12.92
CA LYS A 517 18.84 -40.27 -13.63
C LYS A 517 18.43 -41.66 -14.11
N LEU A 518 18.24 -41.81 -15.41
CA LEU A 518 18.01 -43.10 -16.04
C LEU A 518 19.33 -43.81 -16.28
N ILE A 519 19.42 -45.08 -15.91
CA ILE A 519 20.63 -45.91 -16.04
C ILE A 519 20.28 -47.19 -16.80
N ARG A 520 20.95 -47.47 -17.92
CA ARG A 520 20.74 -48.70 -18.71
C ARG A 520 21.38 -49.90 -18.02
N LYS A 521 20.59 -50.96 -17.87
CA LYS A 521 21.06 -52.27 -17.38
C LYS A 521 20.85 -53.35 -18.39
#